data_35f6f332abd87163c7aa55911dc634f4
#
_entry.id   35f6f332abd87163c7aa55911dc634f4
#
_cell.length_a   1.000
_cell.length_b   1.000
_cell.length_c   1.000
_cell.angle_alpha   90.00
_cell.angle_beta   90.00
_cell.angle_gamma   90.00
#
_symmetry.space_group_name_H-M   'P 1'
#
loop_
_entity.id
_entity.type
_entity.pdbx_description
1 polymer ?
#
loop_
_entity_poly.entity_id
_entity_poly.type
_entity_poly.pdbx_seq_one_letter_code
_entity_poly.pdbx_strand_id
1 'polypeptide(L)'
;MILPELTDRNFMVRLPWIKGLLAKFDFIRFIKENKATGVVTDIYGQEHDILKENIKIIFTKSQLKMWKFFDDWNEYKDNFKKYHCTAGICNREEDIISDSVINYQMIQTLSDMTDEEIHSLAKSNVQDIEKMASDVKTMLKVFGVTEWNCDKTGFQRCLEIYPELLSDLHCRNTLKEIKNKLEKDLWSARFDMGGKYTFVIPDLYAFCEWLFLGVENPKGLLKDGEVCCKLYDNGEKLDCLRSPHLYLEHPIRINCTNLDWFNTRAIYISCHDLISRIVQCDFDGDKLLVTNNKTLIDVAERNMKNIVPLFYDMRKASPEPITPSNLYKGLLLAYNGGNIGSPSNDITKIWNSGKIDDERLTVVKWLVAEVNYTIDYAKTLYKPVRPDNINKIITSYTKAKVPHFFMYAKDKKSEQVERCTSCTTDRIAKLFPKRKLNFNFKQENIGKFDYKVLMNNHDVEILPEIADTYKKISSTLNFRNLDDKKYNNYIAVFDDAKQRILNMPYDKNVIIDNIIFDLFGKRHTPLKRAFWFLFGDEVYENIKKNLEDGLDYCPRCHKRFYKTHKSQKYCSKCQGYVKQKVKTVICCDCGKEFEIGVNNRKIRCDECYKKERNRINRENLRKYRNKLQM
;
A
#
# COMPACT_ATOMS: atom_id res chain seq x y z
N MET A 1 15.28 0.79 24.63
CA MET A 1 16.26 0.15 23.73
C MET A 1 16.29 -1.35 23.95
N ILE A 2 16.70 -2.12 22.98
CA ILE A 2 16.87 -3.57 23.06
C ILE A 2 18.16 -3.98 22.33
N LEU A 3 18.93 -4.93 22.89
CA LEU A 3 20.19 -5.37 22.30
C LEU A 3 20.02 -6.14 21.00
N PRO A 4 20.98 -6.01 20.06
CA PRO A 4 20.96 -6.69 18.76
C PRO A 4 20.94 -8.22 18.84
N GLU A 5 21.43 -8.81 19.94
CA GLU A 5 21.39 -10.26 20.15
C GLU A 5 19.99 -10.84 20.35
N LEU A 6 19.02 -9.99 20.75
CA LEU A 6 17.62 -10.38 20.97
C LEU A 6 16.72 -10.11 19.76
N THR A 7 17.15 -9.20 18.88
CA THR A 7 16.35 -8.80 17.72
C THR A 7 17.19 -8.20 16.61
N ASP A 8 16.79 -8.46 15.38
CA ASP A 8 17.35 -7.85 14.18
C ASP A 8 16.62 -6.56 13.75
N ARG A 9 15.45 -6.26 14.40
CA ARG A 9 14.51 -5.19 13.99
C ARG A 9 13.85 -4.50 15.16
N ASN A 10 13.20 -3.37 14.89
CA ASN A 10 12.37 -2.64 15.84
C ASN A 10 10.97 -3.28 15.94
N PHE A 11 10.34 -3.20 17.12
CA PHE A 11 8.97 -3.68 17.30
C PHE A 11 8.26 -3.01 18.46
N MET A 12 6.94 -2.91 18.37
CA MET A 12 6.09 -2.40 19.44
C MET A 12 5.71 -3.50 20.42
N VAL A 13 5.80 -3.18 21.71
CA VAL A 13 5.38 -4.09 22.78
C VAL A 13 4.19 -3.54 23.57
N ARG A 14 3.42 -4.47 24.07
CA ARG A 14 2.35 -4.25 25.06
C ARG A 14 2.48 -5.24 26.19
N LEU A 15 2.68 -4.71 27.38
CA LEU A 15 2.59 -5.41 28.64
C LEU A 15 1.60 -4.64 29.51
N PRO A 16 1.08 -5.19 30.64
CA PRO A 16 0.34 -4.40 31.60
C PRO A 16 1.11 -3.13 31.98
N TRP A 17 0.50 -1.98 31.76
CA TRP A 17 1.02 -0.64 32.02
C TRP A 17 2.28 -0.22 31.22
N ILE A 18 2.89 -1.12 30.44
CA ILE A 18 4.01 -0.79 29.55
C ILE A 18 3.53 -0.80 28.10
N LYS A 19 3.80 0.30 27.39
CA LYS A 19 3.52 0.48 25.97
C LYS A 19 4.67 1.24 25.33
N GLY A 20 5.13 0.79 24.18
CA GLY A 20 6.06 1.58 23.36
C GLY A 20 6.83 0.77 22.34
N LEU A 21 7.69 1.48 21.61
CA LEU A 21 8.62 0.89 20.67
C LEU A 21 9.89 0.43 21.41
N LEU A 22 10.28 -0.82 21.18
CA LEU A 22 11.63 -1.28 21.50
C LEU A 22 12.50 -1.11 20.26
N ALA A 23 13.38 -0.15 20.33
CA ALA A 23 14.33 0.17 19.26
C ALA A 23 15.62 -0.61 19.46
N LYS A 24 16.06 -1.30 18.39
CA LYS A 24 17.33 -2.04 18.38
C LYS A 24 18.50 -1.06 18.47
N PHE A 25 19.34 -1.19 19.51
CA PHE A 25 20.54 -0.39 19.67
C PHE A 25 21.55 -1.10 20.58
N ASP A 26 22.83 -1.09 20.21
CA ASP A 26 23.91 -1.72 20.97
C ASP A 26 24.46 -0.78 22.04
N PHE A 27 23.72 -0.59 23.12
CA PHE A 27 24.14 0.24 24.24
C PHE A 27 25.29 -0.37 25.04
N ILE A 28 25.54 -1.69 24.96
CA ILE A 28 26.72 -2.32 25.59
C ILE A 28 27.99 -1.92 24.83
N ARG A 29 27.94 -1.94 23.50
CA ARG A 29 29.02 -1.43 22.66
C ARG A 29 29.31 0.04 22.98
N PHE A 30 28.26 0.87 23.11
CA PHE A 30 28.40 2.29 23.49
C PHE A 30 29.15 2.46 24.83
N ILE A 31 28.73 1.72 25.89
CA ILE A 31 29.35 1.77 27.20
C ILE A 31 30.84 1.44 27.10
N LYS A 32 31.22 0.38 26.37
CA LYS A 32 32.61 -0.06 26.21
C LYS A 32 33.47 0.94 25.42
N GLU A 33 32.99 1.41 24.28
CA GLU A 33 33.73 2.32 23.40
C GLU A 33 33.95 3.68 24.06
N ASN A 34 32.97 4.18 24.83
CA ASN A 34 33.06 5.45 25.52
C ASN A 34 33.60 5.33 26.96
N LYS A 35 34.02 4.13 27.40
CA LYS A 35 34.56 3.88 28.76
C LYS A 35 33.63 4.37 29.88
N ALA A 36 32.29 4.28 29.63
CA ALA A 36 31.28 4.64 30.63
C ALA A 36 31.23 3.59 31.75
N THR A 37 30.80 3.98 32.93
CA THR A 37 30.66 3.06 34.08
C THR A 37 29.63 1.96 33.86
N GLY A 38 28.62 2.22 33.04
CA GLY A 38 27.50 1.33 32.83
C GLY A 38 26.51 1.26 34.00
N VAL A 39 26.71 2.09 35.04
CA VAL A 39 25.79 2.19 36.17
C VAL A 39 24.76 3.28 35.89
N VAL A 40 23.50 2.95 36.08
CA VAL A 40 22.34 3.86 35.90
C VAL A 40 21.42 3.78 37.10
N THR A 41 20.80 4.89 37.46
CA THR A 41 19.76 4.93 38.50
C THR A 41 18.38 4.82 37.83
N ASP A 42 17.58 3.88 38.29
CA ASP A 42 16.22 3.70 37.79
C ASP A 42 15.23 4.75 38.31
N ILE A 43 13.96 4.65 37.88
CA ILE A 43 12.91 5.61 38.28
C ILE A 43 12.50 5.52 39.75
N TYR A 44 12.95 4.49 40.47
CA TYR A 44 12.72 4.26 41.89
C TYR A 44 13.92 4.63 42.76
N GLY A 45 15.03 5.08 42.12
CA GLY A 45 16.25 5.46 42.82
C GLY A 45 17.25 4.32 43.07
N GLN A 46 16.99 3.13 42.52
CA GLN A 46 17.91 2.00 42.60
C GLN A 46 18.99 2.08 41.53
N GLU A 47 20.24 1.83 41.92
CA GLU A 47 21.37 1.72 40.99
C GLU A 47 21.42 0.31 40.36
N HIS A 48 21.69 0.28 39.06
CA HIS A 48 21.85 -0.92 38.26
C HIS A 48 23.12 -0.87 37.44
N ASP A 49 23.95 -1.90 37.55
CA ASP A 49 25.11 -2.08 36.68
C ASP A 49 24.69 -2.89 35.46
N ILE A 50 24.54 -2.20 34.33
CA ILE A 50 24.04 -2.80 33.07
C ILE A 50 24.85 -4.02 32.63
N LEU A 51 26.19 -3.96 32.84
CA LEU A 51 27.09 -5.03 32.41
C LEU A 51 27.06 -6.23 33.37
N LYS A 52 27.14 -5.99 34.70
CA LYS A 52 27.15 -7.06 35.70
C LYS A 52 25.81 -7.77 35.82
N GLU A 53 24.70 -7.01 35.75
CA GLU A 53 23.35 -7.56 35.82
C GLU A 53 22.88 -8.12 34.48
N ASN A 54 23.67 -8.04 33.41
CA ASN A 54 23.35 -8.52 32.07
C ASN A 54 22.00 -7.97 31.57
N ILE A 55 21.79 -6.67 31.73
CA ILE A 55 20.56 -5.99 31.30
C ILE A 55 20.52 -5.88 29.79
N LYS A 56 19.48 -6.40 29.18
CA LYS A 56 19.31 -6.49 27.71
C LYS A 56 18.25 -5.57 27.15
N ILE A 57 17.37 -5.02 28.00
CA ILE A 57 16.27 -4.13 27.60
C ILE A 57 16.24 -2.95 28.57
N ILE A 58 16.15 -1.75 28.02
CA ILE A 58 15.98 -0.50 28.77
C ILE A 58 14.66 0.14 28.35
N PHE A 59 13.72 0.24 29.29
CA PHE A 59 12.48 1.01 29.12
C PHE A 59 12.68 2.43 29.66
N THR A 60 12.02 3.40 29.05
CA THR A 60 11.96 4.76 29.57
C THR A 60 10.81 4.92 30.56
N LYS A 61 10.90 5.89 31.47
CA LYS A 61 9.86 6.27 32.41
C LYS A 61 8.50 6.49 31.74
N SER A 62 8.48 7.10 30.57
CA SER A 62 7.26 7.37 29.81
C SER A 62 6.57 6.11 29.27
N GLN A 63 7.31 5.01 29.13
CA GLN A 63 6.75 3.72 28.67
C GLN A 63 6.00 2.98 29.78
N LEU A 64 6.42 3.09 31.06
CA LEU A 64 5.72 2.54 32.22
C LEU A 64 4.70 3.56 32.76
N LYS A 65 3.47 3.49 32.25
CA LYS A 65 2.42 4.52 32.48
C LYS A 65 1.99 4.66 33.95
N MET A 66 2.00 3.59 34.71
CA MET A 66 1.52 3.55 36.12
C MET A 66 2.67 3.37 37.14
N TRP A 67 3.89 3.76 36.78
CA TRP A 67 5.07 3.54 37.63
C TRP A 67 4.93 4.05 39.08
N LYS A 68 4.18 5.12 39.31
CA LYS A 68 3.95 5.71 40.63
C LYS A 68 3.10 4.82 41.58
N PHE A 69 2.51 3.75 41.05
CA PHE A 69 1.64 2.82 41.81
C PHE A 69 2.35 1.53 42.18
N PHE A 70 3.67 1.46 41.95
CA PHE A 70 4.54 0.38 42.36
C PHE A 70 5.66 0.98 43.21
N ASP A 71 6.02 0.30 44.27
CA ASP A 71 7.09 0.74 45.17
C ASP A 71 8.45 0.56 44.49
N ASP A 72 8.61 -0.51 43.72
CA ASP A 72 9.81 -0.80 42.94
C ASP A 72 9.51 -1.66 41.71
N TRP A 73 10.56 -1.95 40.94
CA TRP A 73 10.46 -2.80 39.74
C TRP A 73 10.17 -4.28 40.08
N ASN A 74 10.54 -4.75 41.26
CA ASN A 74 10.27 -6.12 41.68
C ASN A 74 8.79 -6.33 41.97
N GLU A 75 8.14 -5.38 42.62
CA GLU A 75 6.69 -5.42 42.82
C GLU A 75 5.94 -5.52 41.48
N TYR A 76 6.35 -4.74 40.48
CA TYR A 76 5.77 -4.87 39.13
C TYR A 76 5.95 -6.29 38.56
N LYS A 77 7.15 -6.87 38.67
CA LYS A 77 7.44 -8.23 38.19
C LYS A 77 6.66 -9.30 38.92
N ASP A 78 6.51 -9.17 40.23
CA ASP A 78 5.80 -10.11 41.06
C ASP A 78 4.29 -10.07 40.79
N ASN A 79 3.72 -8.88 40.63
CA ASN A 79 2.35 -8.72 40.20
C ASN A 79 2.14 -9.29 38.79
N PHE A 80 3.07 -9.08 37.86
CA PHE A 80 3.01 -9.65 36.50
C PHE A 80 2.92 -11.19 36.56
N LYS A 81 3.75 -11.83 37.39
CA LYS A 81 3.75 -13.29 37.59
C LYS A 81 2.48 -13.75 38.30
N LYS A 82 2.14 -13.11 39.42
CA LYS A 82 0.99 -13.44 40.27
C LYS A 82 -0.33 -13.48 39.48
N TYR A 83 -0.51 -12.53 38.54
CA TYR A 83 -1.73 -12.41 37.76
C TYR A 83 -1.61 -13.08 36.37
N HIS A 84 -0.58 -13.92 36.15
CA HIS A 84 -0.36 -14.63 34.89
C HIS A 84 -0.45 -13.73 33.67
N CYS A 85 0.09 -12.53 33.79
CA CYS A 85 0.10 -11.55 32.71
C CYS A 85 0.96 -12.02 31.52
N THR A 86 0.64 -11.54 30.33
CA THR A 86 1.39 -11.84 29.11
C THR A 86 1.89 -10.58 28.45
N ALA A 87 3.02 -10.72 27.71
CA ALA A 87 3.56 -9.68 26.85
C ALA A 87 3.20 -9.96 25.41
N GLY A 88 2.81 -8.94 24.65
CA GLY A 88 2.48 -9.05 23.25
C GLY A 88 3.34 -8.14 22.38
N ILE A 89 3.73 -8.64 21.19
CA ILE A 89 4.30 -7.83 20.12
C ILE A 89 3.16 -7.41 19.21
N CYS A 90 2.91 -6.10 19.10
CA CYS A 90 1.75 -5.56 18.39
C CYS A 90 2.07 -5.19 16.94
N ASN A 91 3.29 -4.77 16.65
CA ASN A 91 3.74 -4.36 15.33
C ASN A 91 5.24 -4.56 15.24
N ARG A 92 5.72 -4.97 14.08
CA ARG A 92 7.15 -5.19 13.81
C ARG A 92 7.57 -4.39 12.60
N GLU A 93 8.83 -4.04 12.54
CA GLU A 93 9.47 -3.57 11.33
C GLU A 93 9.48 -4.69 10.29
N GLU A 94 9.05 -4.38 9.08
CA GLU A 94 8.98 -5.33 7.97
C GLU A 94 10.37 -5.61 7.40
N ASP A 95 10.61 -6.83 6.88
CA ASP A 95 11.86 -7.18 6.23
C ASP A 95 12.08 -6.39 4.95
N ILE A 96 10.99 -6.17 4.23
CA ILE A 96 10.95 -5.38 3.00
C ILE A 96 9.82 -4.36 3.16
N ILE A 97 10.18 -3.08 3.19
CA ILE A 97 9.18 -2.00 3.24
C ILE A 97 8.72 -1.70 1.82
N SER A 98 7.45 -2.01 1.55
CA SER A 98 6.81 -1.70 0.26
C SER A 98 6.67 -0.19 0.04
N ASP A 99 6.51 0.20 -1.22
CA ASP A 99 6.16 1.58 -1.54
C ASP A 99 4.78 1.92 -0.99
N SER A 100 4.65 3.13 -0.50
CA SER A 100 3.43 3.67 0.08
C SER A 100 2.98 4.90 -0.67
N VAL A 101 1.66 5.08 -0.72
CA VAL A 101 1.06 6.22 -1.39
C VAL A 101 0.90 7.41 -0.45
N ILE A 102 1.13 8.61 -0.97
CA ILE A 102 0.74 9.86 -0.30
C ILE A 102 -0.80 9.98 -0.31
N ASN A 103 -1.37 10.71 0.63
CA ASN A 103 -2.81 10.96 0.67
C ASN A 103 -3.15 12.44 0.41
N TYR A 104 -4.43 12.72 0.17
CA TYR A 104 -4.90 14.07 -0.16
C TYR A 104 -4.57 15.13 0.91
N GLN A 105 -4.45 14.75 2.19
CA GLN A 105 -4.12 15.70 3.25
C GLN A 105 -2.75 16.33 3.03
N MET A 106 -1.78 15.53 2.57
CA MET A 106 -0.42 15.98 2.28
C MET A 106 -0.33 16.81 0.98
N ILE A 107 -1.29 16.65 0.07
CA ILE A 107 -1.33 17.37 -1.21
C ILE A 107 -2.16 18.67 -1.11
N GLN A 108 -3.25 18.69 -0.34
CA GLN A 108 -4.16 19.82 -0.27
C GLN A 108 -3.50 21.10 0.28
N THR A 109 -2.43 20.97 1.07
CA THR A 109 -1.69 22.08 1.65
C THR A 109 -0.73 22.75 0.65
N LEU A 110 -0.39 22.05 -0.44
CA LEU A 110 0.46 22.52 -1.53
C LEU A 110 -0.39 23.27 -2.57
N SER A 111 -0.87 24.45 -2.20
CA SER A 111 -1.92 25.18 -2.92
C SER A 111 -1.45 25.81 -4.24
N ASP A 112 -0.15 26.03 -4.44
CA ASP A 112 0.45 26.65 -5.64
C ASP A 112 1.01 25.64 -6.64
N MET A 113 0.74 24.33 -6.44
CA MET A 113 1.22 23.26 -7.34
C MET A 113 0.71 23.47 -8.77
N THR A 114 1.61 23.40 -9.76
CA THR A 114 1.27 23.51 -11.19
C THR A 114 0.70 22.21 -11.75
N ASP A 115 0.10 22.27 -12.95
CA ASP A 115 -0.42 21.06 -13.61
C ASP A 115 0.71 20.10 -14.01
N GLU A 116 1.89 20.63 -14.40
CA GLU A 116 3.08 19.86 -14.73
C GLU A 116 3.63 19.12 -13.51
N GLU A 117 3.63 19.77 -12.34
CA GLU A 117 4.01 19.15 -11.06
C GLU A 117 3.04 18.04 -10.67
N ILE A 118 1.74 18.25 -10.83
CA ILE A 118 0.71 17.20 -10.62
C ILE A 118 0.93 16.03 -11.58
N HIS A 119 1.22 16.29 -12.87
CA HIS A 119 1.55 15.24 -13.83
C HIS A 119 2.81 14.46 -13.44
N SER A 120 3.84 15.15 -12.95
CA SER A 120 5.08 14.53 -12.48
C SER A 120 4.82 13.59 -11.29
N LEU A 121 4.06 14.03 -10.28
CA LEU A 121 3.70 13.21 -9.12
C LEU A 121 2.85 11.99 -9.49
N ALA A 122 1.91 12.14 -10.41
CA ALA A 122 1.00 11.09 -10.83
C ALA A 122 1.62 10.09 -11.84
N LYS A 123 2.87 10.33 -12.29
CA LYS A 123 3.49 9.59 -13.39
C LYS A 123 3.47 8.07 -13.21
N SER A 124 3.81 7.56 -12.02
CA SER A 124 3.81 6.13 -11.71
C SER A 124 2.40 5.54 -11.84
N ASN A 125 1.41 6.17 -11.19
CA ASN A 125 0.01 5.74 -11.25
C ASN A 125 -0.55 5.71 -12.68
N VAL A 126 -0.26 6.76 -13.46
CA VAL A 126 -0.71 6.86 -14.86
C VAL A 126 -0.08 5.77 -15.71
N GLN A 127 1.22 5.53 -15.56
CA GLN A 127 1.93 4.47 -16.29
C GLN A 127 1.38 3.08 -15.97
N ASP A 128 1.07 2.78 -14.71
CA ASP A 128 0.46 1.51 -14.33
C ASP A 128 -0.92 1.34 -14.97
N ILE A 129 -1.76 2.38 -14.96
CA ILE A 129 -3.08 2.36 -15.61
C ILE A 129 -2.96 2.17 -17.14
N GLU A 130 -2.00 2.83 -17.78
CA GLU A 130 -1.80 2.73 -19.25
C GLU A 130 -1.27 1.36 -19.67
N LYS A 131 -0.35 0.80 -18.90
CA LYS A 131 0.36 -0.44 -19.26
C LYS A 131 -0.37 -1.71 -18.83
N MET A 132 -1.30 -1.64 -17.85
CA MET A 132 -1.94 -2.85 -17.32
C MET A 132 -2.81 -3.64 -18.32
N ALA A 133 -3.06 -3.13 -19.53
CA ALA A 133 -3.77 -3.87 -20.58
C ALA A 133 -2.83 -4.51 -21.61
N SER A 134 -1.53 -4.20 -21.57
CA SER A 134 -0.56 -4.60 -22.59
C SER A 134 0.79 -5.11 -22.05
N ASP A 135 1.16 -4.80 -20.81
CA ASP A 135 2.42 -5.22 -20.20
C ASP A 135 2.20 -6.24 -19.07
N VAL A 136 2.79 -7.44 -19.23
CA VAL A 136 2.65 -8.56 -18.28
C VAL A 136 3.19 -8.20 -16.90
N LYS A 137 4.33 -7.51 -16.84
CA LYS A 137 4.94 -7.13 -15.55
C LYS A 137 4.02 -6.20 -14.77
N THR A 138 3.43 -5.23 -15.46
CA THR A 138 2.46 -4.32 -14.86
C THR A 138 1.18 -5.07 -14.42
N MET A 139 0.67 -6.01 -15.25
CA MET A 139 -0.47 -6.85 -14.86
C MET A 139 -0.17 -7.64 -13.59
N LEU A 140 0.97 -8.31 -13.50
CA LEU A 140 1.39 -9.06 -12.32
C LEU A 140 1.57 -8.14 -11.10
N LYS A 141 2.22 -6.99 -11.27
CA LYS A 141 2.38 -5.98 -10.21
C LYS A 141 1.04 -5.57 -9.61
N VAL A 142 0.06 -5.21 -10.43
CA VAL A 142 -1.25 -4.74 -9.93
C VAL A 142 -2.11 -5.87 -9.34
N PHE A 143 -1.84 -7.12 -9.68
CA PHE A 143 -2.39 -8.29 -8.97
C PHE A 143 -1.69 -8.56 -7.63
N GLY A 144 -0.63 -7.83 -7.30
CA GLY A 144 0.17 -8.04 -6.09
C GLY A 144 1.19 -9.17 -6.21
N VAL A 145 1.52 -9.61 -7.43
CA VAL A 145 2.62 -10.55 -7.69
C VAL A 145 3.90 -9.74 -7.78
N THR A 146 4.46 -9.43 -6.61
CA THR A 146 5.68 -8.62 -6.45
C THR A 146 6.65 -9.32 -5.51
N GLU A 147 7.91 -8.92 -5.52
CA GLU A 147 8.94 -9.41 -4.60
C GLU A 147 8.64 -9.00 -3.14
N TRP A 148 7.94 -7.88 -2.97
CA TRP A 148 7.57 -7.33 -1.65
C TRP A 148 6.44 -8.11 -0.97
N ASN A 149 5.60 -8.80 -1.74
CA ASN A 149 4.49 -9.58 -1.20
C ASN A 149 4.99 -10.96 -0.76
N CYS A 150 5.30 -11.09 0.52
CA CYS A 150 5.72 -12.36 1.13
C CYS A 150 4.53 -13.32 1.37
N ASP A 151 3.30 -12.80 1.44
CA ASP A 151 2.07 -13.55 1.74
C ASP A 151 1.17 -13.68 0.50
N LYS A 152 1.76 -14.13 -0.62
CA LYS A 152 1.01 -14.33 -1.86
C LYS A 152 -0.09 -15.39 -1.69
N THR A 153 -1.30 -15.04 -2.08
CA THR A 153 -2.43 -15.99 -2.15
C THR A 153 -2.17 -17.07 -3.19
N GLY A 154 -2.88 -18.19 -3.10
CA GLY A 154 -2.79 -19.28 -4.10
C GLY A 154 -2.97 -18.77 -5.53
N PHE A 155 -3.94 -17.86 -5.76
CA PHE A 155 -4.14 -17.23 -7.06
C PHE A 155 -2.93 -16.42 -7.56
N GLN A 156 -2.33 -15.61 -6.69
CA GLN A 156 -1.14 -14.82 -7.03
C GLN A 156 0.07 -15.71 -7.34
N ARG A 157 0.24 -16.80 -6.58
CA ARG A 157 1.28 -17.82 -6.87
C ARG A 157 1.03 -18.53 -8.21
N CYS A 158 -0.24 -18.82 -8.54
CA CYS A 158 -0.61 -19.36 -9.85
C CYS A 158 -0.24 -18.41 -10.99
N LEU A 159 -0.53 -17.11 -10.85
CA LEU A 159 -0.16 -16.09 -11.84
C LEU A 159 1.35 -15.94 -12.01
N GLU A 160 2.12 -16.11 -10.94
CA GLU A 160 3.58 -16.02 -10.95
C GLU A 160 4.22 -17.14 -11.80
N ILE A 161 3.73 -18.38 -11.66
CA ILE A 161 4.28 -19.53 -12.38
C ILE A 161 3.61 -19.80 -13.75
N TYR A 162 2.35 -19.34 -13.94
CA TYR A 162 1.57 -19.53 -15.16
C TYR A 162 0.92 -18.21 -15.62
N PRO A 163 1.69 -17.26 -16.19
CA PRO A 163 1.19 -15.95 -16.61
C PRO A 163 0.15 -16.01 -17.73
N GLU A 164 0.03 -17.10 -18.47
CA GLU A 164 -1.02 -17.33 -19.47
C GLU A 164 -2.42 -17.20 -18.86
N LEU A 165 -2.57 -17.46 -17.57
CA LEU A 165 -3.80 -17.26 -16.79
C LEU A 165 -4.32 -15.81 -16.88
N LEU A 166 -3.46 -14.80 -17.09
CA LEU A 166 -3.87 -13.41 -17.32
C LEU A 166 -4.82 -13.25 -18.51
N SER A 167 -4.78 -14.18 -19.47
CA SER A 167 -5.69 -14.15 -20.63
C SER A 167 -7.11 -14.67 -20.32
N ASP A 168 -7.36 -15.25 -19.14
CA ASP A 168 -8.69 -15.64 -18.70
C ASP A 168 -9.62 -14.44 -18.51
N LEU A 169 -10.92 -14.64 -18.70
CA LEU A 169 -11.93 -13.59 -18.57
C LEU A 169 -12.00 -13.04 -17.13
N HIS A 170 -11.79 -13.89 -16.12
CA HIS A 170 -11.78 -13.46 -14.72
C HIS A 170 -10.65 -12.46 -14.48
N CYS A 171 -9.42 -12.76 -14.91
CA CYS A 171 -8.28 -11.85 -14.77
C CYS A 171 -8.54 -10.52 -15.47
N ARG A 172 -9.07 -10.54 -16.70
CA ARG A 172 -9.43 -9.32 -17.43
C ARG A 172 -10.49 -8.47 -16.73
N ASN A 173 -11.50 -9.09 -16.14
CA ASN A 173 -12.51 -8.36 -15.38
C ASN A 173 -11.94 -7.80 -14.07
N THR A 174 -11.11 -8.58 -13.36
CA THR A 174 -10.41 -8.11 -12.16
C THR A 174 -9.48 -6.94 -12.48
N LEU A 175 -8.73 -6.98 -13.60
CA LEU A 175 -7.91 -5.84 -14.05
C LEU A 175 -8.75 -4.58 -14.31
N LYS A 176 -9.99 -4.71 -14.85
CA LYS A 176 -10.89 -3.56 -14.99
C LYS A 176 -11.34 -3.00 -13.63
N GLU A 177 -11.60 -3.87 -12.65
CA GLU A 177 -11.95 -3.46 -11.29
C GLU A 177 -10.76 -2.75 -10.63
N ILE A 178 -9.56 -3.33 -10.73
CA ILE A 178 -8.31 -2.73 -10.22
C ILE A 178 -8.07 -1.36 -10.89
N LYS A 179 -8.23 -1.28 -12.22
CA LYS A 179 -8.11 0.00 -12.94
C LYS A 179 -9.06 1.06 -12.40
N ASN A 180 -10.34 0.71 -12.20
CA ASN A 180 -11.32 1.65 -11.65
C ASN A 180 -10.93 2.11 -10.23
N LYS A 181 -10.35 1.22 -9.41
CA LYS A 181 -9.82 1.55 -8.08
C LYS A 181 -8.62 2.49 -8.19
N LEU A 182 -7.66 2.19 -9.07
CA LEU A 182 -6.47 3.04 -9.28
C LEU A 182 -6.82 4.43 -9.82
N GLU A 183 -7.78 4.53 -10.75
CA GLU A 183 -8.29 5.84 -11.20
C GLU A 183 -8.96 6.61 -10.04
N LYS A 184 -9.76 5.93 -9.23
CA LYS A 184 -10.40 6.54 -8.07
C LYS A 184 -9.37 6.98 -7.03
N ASP A 185 -8.34 6.17 -6.77
CA ASP A 185 -7.22 6.52 -5.90
C ASP A 185 -6.48 7.75 -6.44
N LEU A 186 -6.18 7.79 -7.74
CA LEU A 186 -5.56 8.94 -8.40
C LEU A 186 -6.41 10.22 -8.23
N TRP A 187 -7.73 10.17 -8.51
CA TRP A 187 -8.64 11.31 -8.32
C TRP A 187 -8.84 11.70 -6.86
N SER A 188 -8.46 10.82 -5.94
CA SER A 188 -8.44 11.08 -4.50
C SER A 188 -7.11 11.68 -4.02
N ALA A 189 -6.24 12.11 -4.93
CA ALA A 189 -4.88 12.59 -4.65
C ALA A 189 -4.02 11.57 -3.88
N ARG A 190 -4.14 10.28 -4.23
CA ARG A 190 -3.31 9.20 -3.71
C ARG A 190 -2.27 8.82 -4.76
N PHE A 191 -1.07 9.36 -4.62
CA PHE A 191 0.03 9.17 -5.56
C PHE A 191 1.06 8.18 -5.03
N ASP A 192 1.46 7.24 -5.88
CA ASP A 192 2.63 6.39 -5.66
C ASP A 192 3.90 7.17 -6.04
N MET A 193 4.65 7.57 -5.03
CA MET A 193 5.87 8.38 -5.18
C MET A 193 7.12 7.68 -4.65
N GLY A 194 7.08 6.36 -4.48
CA GLY A 194 8.17 5.59 -3.89
C GLY A 194 8.39 5.87 -2.40
N GLY A 195 7.40 6.45 -1.71
CA GLY A 195 7.50 6.73 -0.29
C GLY A 195 7.52 5.47 0.56
N LYS A 196 8.17 5.52 1.72
CA LYS A 196 8.29 4.41 2.67
C LYS A 196 7.66 4.78 4.00
N TYR A 197 6.75 3.93 4.51
CA TYR A 197 6.20 4.07 5.86
C TYR A 197 7.10 3.36 6.85
N THR A 198 7.77 4.11 7.74
CA THR A 198 8.72 3.54 8.69
C THR A 198 8.60 4.14 10.08
N PHE A 199 9.03 3.39 11.12
CA PHE A 199 9.07 3.88 12.49
C PHE A 199 9.97 5.08 12.62
N VAL A 200 9.56 6.04 13.48
CA VAL A 200 10.41 7.16 13.87
C VAL A 200 11.07 6.87 15.22
N ILE A 201 12.37 7.09 15.30
CA ILE A 201 13.21 6.82 16.48
C ILE A 201 14.07 8.05 16.73
N PRO A 202 14.28 8.48 17.99
CA PRO A 202 15.22 9.55 18.28
C PRO A 202 16.66 9.07 18.08
N ASP A 203 17.61 10.00 18.04
CA ASP A 203 19.03 9.69 18.09
C ASP A 203 19.36 8.92 19.39
N LEU A 204 19.51 7.59 19.27
CA LEU A 204 19.77 6.72 20.41
C LEU A 204 21.20 6.82 20.93
N TYR A 205 22.12 7.30 20.11
CA TYR A 205 23.48 7.58 20.54
C TYR A 205 23.48 8.77 21.51
N ALA A 206 22.78 9.85 21.17
CA ALA A 206 22.54 10.98 22.06
C ALA A 206 21.85 10.57 23.37
N PHE A 207 20.87 9.67 23.28
CA PHE A 207 20.21 9.13 24.47
C PHE A 207 21.20 8.36 25.38
N CYS A 208 22.16 7.62 24.82
CA CYS A 208 23.20 6.93 25.59
C CYS A 208 24.25 7.91 26.17
N GLU A 209 24.60 9.00 25.48
CA GLU A 209 25.44 10.07 26.04
C GLU A 209 24.80 10.66 27.30
N TRP A 210 23.51 10.96 27.24
CA TRP A 210 22.78 11.44 28.40
C TRP A 210 22.68 10.39 29.52
N LEU A 211 22.33 9.14 29.18
CA LEU A 211 22.08 8.09 30.17
C LEU A 211 23.36 7.59 30.87
N PHE A 212 24.44 7.36 30.13
CA PHE A 212 25.63 6.67 30.62
C PHE A 212 26.82 7.60 30.91
N LEU A 213 26.83 8.78 30.28
CA LEU A 213 27.91 9.77 30.50
C LEU A 213 27.45 11.01 31.28
N GLY A 214 26.12 11.11 31.58
CA GLY A 214 25.57 12.26 32.30
C GLY A 214 25.64 13.58 31.53
N VAL A 215 25.75 13.53 30.19
CA VAL A 215 25.82 14.72 29.35
C VAL A 215 24.47 15.38 29.25
N GLU A 216 24.27 16.56 29.83
CA GLU A 216 23.00 17.30 29.81
C GLU A 216 22.58 17.72 28.39
N ASN A 217 23.55 18.10 27.57
CA ASN A 217 23.36 18.49 26.17
C ASN A 217 24.09 17.51 25.25
N PRO A 218 23.53 16.32 24.98
CA PRO A 218 24.21 15.30 24.21
C PRO A 218 24.43 15.76 22.76
N LYS A 219 25.58 15.41 22.19
CA LYS A 219 25.95 15.76 20.83
C LYS A 219 25.21 14.91 19.81
N GLY A 220 25.04 13.63 20.09
CA GLY A 220 24.46 12.66 19.18
C GLY A 220 25.29 12.44 17.91
N LEU A 221 24.68 11.73 16.97
CA LEU A 221 25.24 11.46 15.65
C LEU A 221 24.62 12.31 14.54
N LEU A 222 23.46 12.93 14.81
CA LEU A 222 22.70 13.73 13.85
C LEU A 222 22.63 15.18 14.29
N LYS A 223 22.92 16.10 13.37
CA LYS A 223 22.80 17.55 13.60
C LYS A 223 21.37 18.03 13.36
N ASP A 224 21.11 19.30 13.67
CA ASP A 224 19.88 19.96 13.25
C ASP A 224 19.73 19.92 11.73
N GLY A 225 18.52 19.57 11.24
CA GLY A 225 18.26 19.40 9.82
C GLY A 225 18.70 18.05 9.22
N GLU A 226 19.28 17.14 10.02
CA GLU A 226 19.71 15.82 9.58
C GLU A 226 18.81 14.70 10.12
N VAL A 227 18.63 13.66 9.31
CA VAL A 227 17.98 12.39 9.67
C VAL A 227 18.85 11.23 9.17
N CYS A 228 18.62 10.02 9.71
CA CYS A 228 19.27 8.82 9.18
C CYS A 228 18.20 7.77 8.82
N CYS A 229 18.10 7.43 7.54
CA CYS A 229 17.22 6.40 7.04
C CYS A 229 17.97 5.56 5.99
N LYS A 230 18.26 4.30 6.29
CA LYS A 230 19.02 3.43 5.38
C LYS A 230 18.24 3.02 4.11
N LEU A 231 16.96 3.38 3.99
CA LEU A 231 16.14 3.12 2.82
C LEU A 231 16.43 4.09 1.66
N TYR A 232 17.23 5.11 1.90
CA TYR A 232 17.60 6.17 0.96
C TYR A 232 19.10 6.41 1.02
N ASP A 233 19.65 6.96 -0.07
CA ASP A 233 21.08 7.22 -0.16
C ASP A 233 21.53 8.39 0.73
N ASN A 234 22.82 8.39 1.08
CA ASN A 234 23.42 9.45 1.89
C ASN A 234 23.43 10.77 1.11
N GLY A 235 23.05 11.86 1.76
CA GLY A 235 22.99 13.19 1.18
C GLY A 235 21.69 13.53 0.45
N GLU A 236 20.76 12.57 0.30
CA GLU A 236 19.44 12.85 -0.29
C GLU A 236 18.59 13.75 0.63
N LYS A 237 17.80 14.62 0.02
CA LYS A 237 16.71 15.31 0.72
C LYS A 237 15.53 14.37 0.90
N LEU A 238 15.00 14.31 2.11
CA LEU A 238 13.85 13.50 2.47
C LEU A 238 12.74 14.39 3.03
N ASP A 239 11.52 14.25 2.51
CA ASP A 239 10.31 14.81 3.12
C ASP A 239 9.71 13.78 4.08
N CYS A 240 9.53 14.17 5.35
CA CYS A 240 9.13 13.30 6.45
C CYS A 240 7.71 13.63 6.90
N LEU A 241 6.73 12.91 6.43
CA LEU A 241 5.32 13.21 6.59
C LEU A 241 4.63 12.29 7.61
N ARG A 242 3.69 12.83 8.38
CA ARG A 242 2.86 12.06 9.30
C ARG A 242 1.37 12.25 8.99
N SER A 243 0.57 11.22 9.21
CA SER A 243 -0.90 11.32 9.18
C SER A 243 -1.46 11.36 10.62
N PRO A 244 -2.43 12.25 10.91
CA PRO A 244 -3.05 13.20 9.99
C PRO A 244 -2.14 14.40 9.67
N HIS A 245 -2.12 14.84 8.41
CA HIS A 245 -1.43 16.04 7.95
C HIS A 245 -2.45 17.15 7.70
N LEU A 246 -2.48 18.16 8.55
CA LEU A 246 -3.59 19.11 8.60
C LEU A 246 -3.17 20.57 8.39
N TYR A 247 -1.88 20.85 8.52
CA TYR A 247 -1.29 22.16 8.32
C TYR A 247 -0.14 22.05 7.31
N LEU A 248 0.78 22.99 7.29
CA LEU A 248 1.86 23.10 6.29
C LEU A 248 3.13 22.33 6.70
N GLU A 249 3.00 21.17 7.33
CA GLU A 249 4.13 20.42 7.90
C GLU A 249 4.82 19.51 6.86
N HIS A 250 5.78 20.04 6.11
CA HIS A 250 6.67 19.29 5.24
C HIS A 250 8.12 19.44 5.72
N PRO A 251 8.55 18.73 6.76
CA PRO A 251 9.91 18.86 7.27
C PRO A 251 10.89 18.12 6.37
N ILE A 252 11.51 18.86 5.47
CA ILE A 252 12.55 18.35 4.58
C ILE A 252 13.86 18.33 5.31
N ARG A 253 14.53 17.15 5.29
CA ARG A 253 15.80 16.92 6.00
C ARG A 253 16.82 16.25 5.08
N ILE A 254 18.09 16.39 5.42
CA ILE A 254 19.19 15.71 4.72
C ILE A 254 19.41 14.34 5.35
N ASN A 255 19.47 13.31 4.53
CA ASN A 255 19.78 11.96 4.97
C ASN A 255 21.28 11.80 5.22
N CYS A 256 21.67 11.65 6.47
CA CYS A 256 23.04 11.39 6.90
C CYS A 256 23.14 9.96 7.43
N THR A 257 23.53 9.01 6.58
CA THR A 257 23.57 7.59 6.94
C THR A 257 24.71 7.29 7.91
N ASN A 258 24.37 6.73 9.07
CA ASN A 258 25.33 6.18 10.04
C ASN A 258 24.93 4.73 10.36
N LEU A 259 25.26 3.82 9.43
CA LEU A 259 24.80 2.43 9.49
C LEU A 259 25.51 1.59 10.55
N ASP A 260 26.62 2.06 11.12
CA ASP A 260 27.29 1.39 12.22
C ASP A 260 26.43 1.37 13.49
N TRP A 261 25.68 2.44 13.71
CA TRP A 261 24.82 2.61 14.86
C TRP A 261 23.32 2.50 14.53
N PHE A 262 22.89 3.12 13.43
CA PHE A 262 21.50 3.20 12.99
C PHE A 262 21.26 2.25 11.82
N ASN A 263 21.19 0.95 12.09
CA ASN A 263 21.19 -0.09 11.05
C ASN A 263 19.84 -0.76 10.80
N THR A 264 18.75 -0.29 11.42
CA THR A 264 17.40 -0.74 11.16
C THR A 264 16.79 0.02 9.97
N ARG A 265 15.55 -0.30 9.59
CA ARG A 265 14.83 0.40 8.51
C ARG A 265 14.02 1.61 9.00
N ALA A 266 14.12 1.96 10.27
CA ALA A 266 13.50 3.14 10.84
C ALA A 266 14.16 4.42 10.32
N ILE A 267 13.45 5.54 10.47
CA ILE A 267 14.07 6.86 10.38
C ILE A 267 14.47 7.33 11.76
N TYR A 268 15.75 7.67 11.92
CA TYR A 268 16.31 8.26 13.14
C TYR A 268 16.36 9.77 12.97
N ILE A 269 15.92 10.50 13.98
CA ILE A 269 15.85 11.97 13.95
C ILE A 269 16.74 12.59 15.01
N SER A 270 17.31 13.73 14.69
CA SER A 270 18.21 14.47 15.57
C SER A 270 17.51 14.94 16.85
N CYS A 271 18.24 14.91 17.99
CA CYS A 271 17.78 15.53 19.22
C CYS A 271 17.88 17.08 19.20
N HIS A 272 18.57 17.66 18.22
CA HIS A 272 18.72 19.10 18.03
C HIS A 272 17.63 19.69 17.11
N ASP A 273 16.81 18.85 16.46
CA ASP A 273 15.84 19.23 15.47
C ASP A 273 14.42 19.30 16.08
N LEU A 274 13.61 20.22 15.59
CA LEU A 274 12.20 20.36 15.95
C LEU A 274 11.28 19.43 15.17
N ILE A 275 11.80 18.51 14.35
CA ILE A 275 11.01 17.66 13.45
C ILE A 275 9.89 16.92 14.18
N SER A 276 10.15 16.35 15.35
CA SER A 276 9.12 15.64 16.13
C SER A 276 7.96 16.55 16.53
N ARG A 277 8.22 17.82 16.81
CA ARG A 277 7.18 18.82 17.11
C ARG A 277 6.47 19.30 15.87
N ILE A 278 7.18 19.47 14.76
CA ILE A 278 6.61 19.87 13.48
C ILE A 278 5.57 18.85 13.01
N VAL A 279 5.93 17.55 13.01
CA VAL A 279 5.01 16.46 12.61
C VAL A 279 4.14 15.96 13.76
N GLN A 280 4.32 16.49 14.98
CA GLN A 280 3.55 16.16 16.19
C GLN A 280 3.59 14.64 16.49
N CYS A 281 4.74 13.99 16.28
CA CYS A 281 4.93 12.57 16.56
C CYS A 281 5.51 12.33 17.95
N ASP A 282 5.25 11.14 18.49
CA ASP A 282 5.98 10.57 19.62
C ASP A 282 6.73 9.30 19.19
N PHE A 283 7.56 8.75 20.12
CA PHE A 283 8.40 7.59 19.83
C PHE A 283 7.79 6.29 20.39
N ASP A 284 6.49 6.25 20.57
CA ASP A 284 5.81 5.08 21.12
C ASP A 284 5.36 4.06 20.05
N GLY A 285 5.78 4.27 18.81
CA GLY A 285 5.45 3.44 17.65
C GLY A 285 4.86 4.21 16.48
N ASP A 286 4.95 5.54 16.49
CA ASP A 286 4.57 6.35 15.34
C ASP A 286 5.44 6.02 14.13
N LYS A 287 4.83 6.15 12.95
CA LYS A 287 5.49 5.97 11.65
C LYS A 287 5.40 7.25 10.84
N LEU A 288 6.45 7.55 10.10
CA LEU A 288 6.47 8.61 9.09
C LEU A 288 6.44 8.01 7.69
N LEU A 289 5.75 8.67 6.78
CA LEU A 289 5.93 8.48 5.35
C LEU A 289 7.15 9.29 4.94
N VAL A 290 8.21 8.62 4.52
CA VAL A 290 9.46 9.24 4.08
C VAL A 290 9.56 9.11 2.57
N THR A 291 9.91 10.19 1.87
CA THR A 291 10.07 10.18 0.41
C THR A 291 11.19 11.11 -0.03
N ASN A 292 11.92 10.71 -1.08
CA ASN A 292 12.91 11.52 -1.79
C ASN A 292 12.36 12.09 -3.11
N ASN A 293 11.03 12.11 -3.30
CA ASN A 293 10.43 12.59 -4.54
C ASN A 293 10.74 14.08 -4.75
N LYS A 294 11.56 14.36 -5.74
CA LYS A 294 12.07 15.71 -6.00
C LYS A 294 10.96 16.72 -6.25
N THR A 295 9.94 16.37 -7.05
CA THR A 295 8.83 17.29 -7.35
C THR A 295 8.07 17.68 -6.10
N LEU A 296 7.77 16.71 -5.21
CA LEU A 296 7.11 17.01 -3.94
C LEU A 296 7.96 17.91 -3.07
N ILE A 297 9.25 17.59 -2.93
CA ILE A 297 10.21 18.35 -2.13
C ILE A 297 10.33 19.80 -2.63
N ASP A 298 10.50 20.00 -3.94
CA ASP A 298 10.62 21.34 -4.53
C ASP A 298 9.36 22.19 -4.28
N VAL A 299 8.16 21.59 -4.41
CA VAL A 299 6.89 22.27 -4.13
C VAL A 299 6.74 22.54 -2.64
N ALA A 300 7.08 21.58 -1.77
CA ALA A 300 7.00 21.74 -0.33
C ALA A 300 7.96 22.82 0.18
N GLU A 301 9.21 22.85 -0.27
CA GLU A 301 10.19 23.90 0.08
C GLU A 301 9.66 25.29 -0.28
N ARG A 302 9.00 25.43 -1.43
CA ARG A 302 8.39 26.68 -1.88
C ARG A 302 7.24 27.12 -0.96
N ASN A 303 6.37 26.18 -0.58
CA ASN A 303 5.19 26.43 0.26
C ASN A 303 5.54 26.59 1.75
N MET A 304 6.64 26.00 2.21
CA MET A 304 7.10 26.01 3.60
C MET A 304 7.98 27.22 3.96
N LYS A 305 8.27 28.08 3.01
CA LYS A 305 9.14 29.24 3.27
C LYS A 305 8.54 30.15 4.34
N ASN A 306 9.31 30.41 5.41
CA ASN A 306 8.93 31.24 6.57
C ASN A 306 7.78 30.68 7.43
N ILE A 307 7.51 29.37 7.38
CA ILE A 307 6.48 28.77 8.24
C ILE A 307 7.00 28.59 9.66
N VAL A 308 6.16 28.98 10.62
CA VAL A 308 6.37 28.70 12.03
C VAL A 308 5.61 27.42 12.39
N PRO A 309 6.27 26.37 12.90
CA PRO A 309 5.61 25.15 13.34
C PRO A 309 4.55 25.43 14.40
N LEU A 310 3.42 24.72 14.33
CA LEU A 310 2.36 24.84 15.33
C LEU A 310 2.78 24.11 16.61
N PHE A 311 2.65 24.77 17.73
CA PHE A 311 2.89 24.22 19.05
C PHE A 311 1.67 24.49 19.95
N TYR A 312 1.22 23.47 20.67
CA TYR A 312 0.09 23.57 21.60
C TYR A 312 0.50 23.07 22.98
N ASP A 313 0.23 23.88 23.99
CA ASP A 313 0.33 23.46 25.39
C ASP A 313 -0.92 22.67 25.78
N MET A 314 -0.77 21.36 25.87
CA MET A 314 -1.88 20.42 26.09
C MET A 314 -2.27 20.37 27.58
N ARG A 315 -3.39 21.00 27.93
CA ARG A 315 -3.97 20.93 29.28
C ARG A 315 -4.58 19.55 29.55
N LYS A 316 -4.63 19.16 30.82
CA LYS A 316 -5.22 17.91 31.31
C LYS A 316 -6.31 18.23 32.31
N ALA A 317 -7.31 17.34 32.44
CA ALA A 317 -8.27 17.39 33.51
C ALA A 317 -7.58 17.19 34.87
N SER A 318 -8.19 17.69 35.94
CA SER A 318 -7.69 17.47 37.29
C SER A 318 -7.67 15.97 37.64
N PRO A 319 -6.61 15.48 38.32
CA PRO A 319 -6.55 14.10 38.74
C PRO A 319 -7.73 13.72 39.68
N GLU A 320 -8.29 12.55 39.45
CA GLU A 320 -9.33 11.98 40.35
C GLU A 320 -8.80 10.68 40.98
N PRO A 321 -9.27 10.30 42.20
CA PRO A 321 -8.89 9.02 42.81
C PRO A 321 -9.24 7.82 41.94
N ILE A 322 -8.39 6.79 41.98
CA ILE A 322 -8.63 5.53 41.25
C ILE A 322 -9.68 4.72 41.99
N THR A 323 -10.93 4.83 41.58
CA THR A 323 -12.06 4.01 42.04
C THR A 323 -12.74 3.35 40.85
N PRO A 324 -13.45 2.22 41.02
CA PRO A 324 -14.20 1.59 39.92
C PRO A 324 -15.15 2.58 39.21
N SER A 325 -15.80 3.47 39.95
CA SER A 325 -16.70 4.48 39.41
C SER A 325 -15.97 5.50 38.54
N ASN A 326 -14.83 6.03 39.00
CA ASN A 326 -14.04 7.02 38.25
C ASN A 326 -13.36 6.38 37.04
N LEU A 327 -12.92 5.12 37.17
CA LEU A 327 -12.41 4.36 36.00
C LEU A 327 -13.50 4.19 34.94
N TYR A 328 -14.71 3.77 35.34
CA TYR A 328 -15.84 3.64 34.40
C TYR A 328 -16.20 4.98 33.75
N LYS A 329 -16.29 6.06 34.54
CA LYS A 329 -16.53 7.42 34.03
C LYS A 329 -15.46 7.85 33.05
N GLY A 330 -14.18 7.65 33.36
CA GLY A 330 -13.05 7.97 32.47
C GLY A 330 -13.08 7.18 31.16
N LEU A 331 -13.39 5.87 31.22
CA LEU A 331 -13.54 5.03 30.03
C LEU A 331 -14.72 5.48 29.15
N LEU A 332 -15.86 5.82 29.76
CA LEU A 332 -17.04 6.30 29.06
C LEU A 332 -16.79 7.65 28.38
N LEU A 333 -16.11 8.57 29.07
CA LEU A 333 -15.70 9.86 28.51
C LEU A 333 -14.71 9.66 27.34
N ALA A 334 -13.71 8.81 27.49
CA ALA A 334 -12.75 8.49 26.43
C ALA A 334 -13.42 7.86 25.21
N TYR A 335 -14.37 6.95 25.42
CA TYR A 335 -15.14 6.32 24.34
C TYR A 335 -16.01 7.31 23.58
N ASN A 336 -16.67 8.23 24.28
CA ASN A 336 -17.52 9.26 23.70
C ASN A 336 -16.74 10.53 23.27
N GLY A 337 -15.44 10.55 23.44
CA GLY A 337 -14.56 11.74 23.41
C GLY A 337 -14.49 12.50 22.12
N GLY A 338 -15.07 11.99 21.06
CA GLY A 338 -15.29 12.78 19.87
C GLY A 338 -14.76 12.18 18.59
N ASN A 339 -15.31 12.68 17.53
CA ASN A 339 -15.00 12.28 16.17
C ASN A 339 -13.88 13.18 15.59
N ILE A 340 -12.65 12.65 15.49
CA ILE A 340 -11.51 13.32 14.85
C ILE A 340 -11.82 13.68 13.39
N GLY A 341 -12.68 12.89 12.73
CA GLY A 341 -13.01 13.08 11.33
C GLY A 341 -13.79 14.37 11.03
N SER A 342 -14.61 14.86 11.96
CA SER A 342 -15.38 16.10 11.74
C SER A 342 -14.48 17.34 11.59
N PRO A 343 -13.68 17.73 12.58
CA PRO A 343 -12.81 18.90 12.45
C PRO A 343 -11.73 18.72 11.35
N SER A 344 -11.26 17.49 11.12
CA SER A 344 -10.37 17.21 9.97
C SER A 344 -11.06 17.47 8.62
N ASN A 345 -12.34 17.14 8.47
CA ASN A 345 -13.10 17.48 7.27
C ASN A 345 -13.31 18.99 7.14
N ASP A 346 -13.52 19.69 8.25
CA ASP A 346 -13.66 21.14 8.25
C ASP A 346 -12.37 21.84 7.82
N ILE A 347 -11.22 21.38 8.28
CA ILE A 347 -9.91 21.82 7.78
C ILE A 347 -9.80 21.57 6.26
N THR A 348 -10.21 20.38 5.80
CA THR A 348 -10.17 20.05 4.37
C THR A 348 -11.09 20.93 3.54
N LYS A 349 -12.27 21.35 4.04
CA LYS A 349 -13.13 22.33 3.36
C LYS A 349 -12.41 23.65 3.14
N ILE A 350 -11.67 24.12 4.15
CA ILE A 350 -10.95 25.40 4.08
C ILE A 350 -9.82 25.31 3.05
N TRP A 351 -8.96 24.28 3.13
CA TRP A 351 -7.87 24.08 2.16
C TRP A 351 -8.36 24.01 0.72
N ASN A 352 -9.56 23.49 0.50
CA ASN A 352 -10.13 23.29 -0.84
C ASN A 352 -11.17 24.36 -1.23
N SER A 353 -11.22 25.49 -0.52
CA SER A 353 -12.11 26.62 -0.86
C SER A 353 -11.63 27.46 -2.05
N GLY A 354 -10.44 27.18 -2.59
CA GLY A 354 -9.83 27.84 -3.75
C GLY A 354 -8.79 28.89 -3.40
N LYS A 355 -9.04 29.79 -2.44
CA LYS A 355 -8.08 30.80 -1.97
C LYS A 355 -7.77 30.57 -0.50
N ILE A 356 -6.50 30.61 -0.15
CA ILE A 356 -6.02 30.55 1.23
C ILE A 356 -5.41 31.91 1.58
N ASP A 357 -6.02 32.59 2.54
CA ASP A 357 -5.58 33.86 3.11
C ASP A 357 -5.25 33.69 4.60
N ASP A 358 -4.72 34.72 5.23
CA ASP A 358 -4.29 34.69 6.63
C ASP A 358 -5.44 34.41 7.61
N GLU A 359 -6.67 34.84 7.29
CA GLU A 359 -7.83 34.54 8.12
C GLU A 359 -8.18 33.06 8.06
N ARG A 360 -8.21 32.45 6.86
CA ARG A 360 -8.40 31.02 6.68
C ARG A 360 -7.30 30.18 7.36
N LEU A 361 -6.05 30.62 7.23
CA LEU A 361 -4.94 29.97 7.93
C LEU A 361 -5.11 30.06 9.46
N THR A 362 -5.61 31.17 9.98
CA THR A 362 -5.90 31.30 11.41
C THR A 362 -6.99 30.33 11.85
N VAL A 363 -8.06 30.19 11.08
CA VAL A 363 -9.13 29.22 11.35
C VAL A 363 -8.60 27.79 11.27
N VAL A 364 -7.74 27.47 10.30
CA VAL A 364 -7.07 26.16 10.22
C VAL A 364 -6.26 25.89 11.49
N LYS A 365 -5.46 26.85 11.97
CA LYS A 365 -4.67 26.69 13.22
C LYS A 365 -5.56 26.35 14.43
N TRP A 366 -6.70 27.04 14.59
CA TRP A 366 -7.67 26.74 15.66
C TRP A 366 -8.25 25.33 15.54
N LEU A 367 -8.63 24.92 14.34
CA LEU A 367 -9.18 23.58 14.09
C LEU A 367 -8.12 22.48 14.29
N VAL A 368 -6.87 22.73 13.92
CA VAL A 368 -5.76 21.79 14.17
C VAL A 368 -5.53 21.61 15.67
N ALA A 369 -5.59 22.70 16.46
CA ALA A 369 -5.55 22.61 17.92
C ALA A 369 -6.67 21.70 18.46
N GLU A 370 -7.91 21.88 17.99
CA GLU A 370 -9.03 21.02 18.40
C GLU A 370 -8.87 19.55 18.00
N VAL A 371 -8.29 19.29 16.82
CA VAL A 371 -7.96 17.90 16.40
C VAL A 371 -6.99 17.28 17.40
N ASN A 372 -5.93 17.99 17.79
CA ASN A 372 -4.94 17.51 18.75
C ASN A 372 -5.57 17.23 20.11
N TYR A 373 -6.39 18.14 20.63
CA TYR A 373 -7.14 17.91 21.86
C TYR A 373 -8.10 16.71 21.75
N THR A 374 -8.68 16.47 20.57
CA THR A 374 -9.57 15.34 20.34
C THR A 374 -8.79 14.02 20.26
N ILE A 375 -7.60 14.01 19.63
CA ILE A 375 -6.71 12.83 19.58
C ILE A 375 -6.26 12.44 20.99
N ASP A 376 -5.85 13.41 21.79
CA ASP A 376 -5.34 13.15 23.13
C ASP A 376 -6.42 13.12 24.22
N TYR A 377 -7.69 13.29 23.85
CA TYR A 377 -8.78 13.33 24.83
C TYR A 377 -8.84 12.10 25.73
N ALA A 378 -8.59 10.92 25.17
CA ALA A 378 -8.55 9.67 25.95
C ALA A 378 -7.43 9.65 27.01
N LYS A 379 -6.38 10.46 26.84
CA LYS A 379 -5.25 10.58 27.78
C LYS A 379 -5.43 11.74 28.76
N THR A 380 -6.05 12.83 28.30
CA THR A 380 -6.12 14.11 29.02
C THR A 380 -7.46 14.38 29.68
N LEU A 381 -8.53 13.77 29.17
CA LEU A 381 -9.93 14.02 29.50
C LEU A 381 -10.28 15.54 29.52
N TYR A 382 -9.56 16.35 28.75
CA TYR A 382 -9.74 17.78 28.63
C TYR A 382 -10.04 18.19 27.20
N LYS A 383 -11.04 19.00 26.99
CA LYS A 383 -11.40 19.58 25.71
C LYS A 383 -11.72 21.07 25.91
N PRO A 384 -11.07 21.96 25.17
CA PRO A 384 -11.40 23.39 25.26
C PRO A 384 -12.79 23.65 24.66
N VAL A 385 -13.50 24.58 25.26
CA VAL A 385 -14.77 25.09 24.72
C VAL A 385 -14.45 26.26 23.80
N ARG A 386 -15.02 26.26 22.60
CA ARG A 386 -14.88 27.40 21.67
C ARG A 386 -15.56 28.64 22.24
N PRO A 387 -14.88 29.80 22.32
CA PRO A 387 -15.53 31.06 22.56
C PRO A 387 -16.57 31.37 21.47
N ASP A 388 -17.69 32.01 21.80
CA ASP A 388 -18.79 32.26 20.86
C ASP A 388 -18.37 33.06 19.62
N ASN A 389 -17.52 34.07 19.78
CA ASN A 389 -16.97 34.85 18.66
C ASN A 389 -16.11 33.96 17.73
N ILE A 390 -15.24 33.11 18.28
CA ILE A 390 -14.42 32.17 17.50
C ILE A 390 -15.29 31.13 16.80
N ASN A 391 -16.30 30.59 17.50
CA ASN A 391 -17.23 29.62 16.94
C ASN A 391 -18.00 30.18 15.73
N LYS A 392 -18.44 31.46 15.81
CA LYS A 392 -19.09 32.14 14.67
C LYS A 392 -18.17 32.23 13.45
N ILE A 393 -16.90 32.59 13.66
CA ILE A 393 -15.90 32.69 12.59
C ILE A 393 -15.67 31.30 11.98
N ILE A 394 -15.35 30.28 12.80
CA ILE A 394 -15.14 28.91 12.31
C ILE A 394 -16.36 28.42 11.52
N THR A 395 -17.57 28.62 12.05
CA THR A 395 -18.81 28.17 11.40
C THR A 395 -19.00 28.85 10.04
N SER A 396 -18.64 30.12 9.88
CA SER A 396 -18.76 30.82 8.59
C SER A 396 -17.93 30.16 7.48
N TYR A 397 -16.78 29.56 7.81
CA TYR A 397 -15.91 28.85 6.87
C TYR A 397 -16.22 27.36 6.72
N THR A 398 -16.91 26.76 7.69
CA THR A 398 -17.10 25.29 7.72
C THR A 398 -18.53 24.84 7.41
N LYS A 399 -19.50 25.76 7.29
CA LYS A 399 -20.89 25.45 6.90
C LYS A 399 -21.03 24.92 5.47
N ALA A 400 -20.06 25.17 4.61
CA ALA A 400 -20.04 24.66 3.25
C ALA A 400 -20.09 23.13 3.20
N LYS A 401 -20.53 22.58 2.06
CA LYS A 401 -20.43 21.14 1.79
C LYS A 401 -18.97 20.71 1.75
N VAL A 402 -18.73 19.40 1.74
CA VAL A 402 -17.36 18.88 1.60
C VAL A 402 -16.84 19.11 0.18
N PRO A 403 -15.50 19.15 -0.03
CA PRO A 403 -14.90 19.41 -1.34
C PRO A 403 -15.33 18.41 -2.41
N HIS A 404 -15.30 18.83 -3.67
CA HIS A 404 -15.74 18.03 -4.82
C HIS A 404 -15.01 16.67 -4.91
N PHE A 405 -13.69 16.64 -4.72
CA PHE A 405 -12.91 15.39 -4.83
C PHE A 405 -13.32 14.32 -3.79
N PHE A 406 -14.12 14.64 -2.76
CA PHE A 406 -14.68 13.65 -1.83
C PHE A 406 -15.69 12.69 -2.50
N MET A 407 -16.15 12.99 -3.71
CA MET A 407 -16.84 11.99 -4.54
C MET A 407 -15.97 10.76 -4.76
N TYR A 408 -14.66 10.96 -4.86
CA TYR A 408 -13.68 9.89 -5.07
C TYR A 408 -13.06 9.41 -3.76
N ALA A 409 -12.64 10.33 -2.90
CA ALA A 409 -11.91 10.00 -1.66
C ALA A 409 -12.79 9.39 -0.56
N LYS A 410 -14.10 9.70 -0.54
CA LYS A 410 -15.04 9.27 0.53
C LYS A 410 -16.41 8.82 0.01
N ASP A 411 -16.54 8.48 -1.25
CA ASP A 411 -17.79 8.00 -1.90
C ASP A 411 -19.00 8.92 -1.65
N LYS A 412 -18.77 10.22 -1.61
CA LYS A 412 -19.85 11.18 -1.46
C LYS A 412 -20.64 11.34 -2.76
N LYS A 413 -21.95 11.51 -2.64
CA LYS A 413 -22.81 11.78 -3.79
C LYS A 413 -22.64 13.24 -4.26
N SER A 414 -22.95 13.53 -5.52
CA SER A 414 -22.79 14.85 -6.12
C SER A 414 -23.54 15.98 -5.37
N GLU A 415 -24.69 15.67 -4.80
CA GLU A 415 -25.49 16.62 -4.00
C GLU A 415 -24.87 16.94 -2.63
N GLN A 416 -23.91 16.14 -2.16
CA GLN A 416 -23.23 16.29 -0.86
C GLN A 416 -21.93 17.08 -0.94
N VAL A 417 -21.43 17.35 -2.13
CA VAL A 417 -20.16 18.02 -2.36
C VAL A 417 -20.34 19.43 -2.94
N GLU A 418 -19.34 20.27 -2.78
CA GLU A 418 -19.26 21.58 -3.43
C GLU A 418 -18.96 21.45 -4.93
N ARG A 419 -19.11 22.54 -5.66
CA ARG A 419 -18.67 22.63 -7.06
C ARG A 419 -17.14 22.49 -7.13
N CYS A 420 -16.67 21.89 -8.21
CA CYS A 420 -15.25 21.76 -8.47
C CYS A 420 -14.56 23.12 -8.52
N THR A 421 -13.51 23.29 -7.73
CA THR A 421 -12.72 24.52 -7.62
C THR A 421 -11.44 24.46 -8.47
N SER A 422 -10.56 25.47 -8.33
CA SER A 422 -9.21 25.49 -8.90
C SER A 422 -8.13 24.96 -7.94
N CYS A 423 -8.53 24.44 -6.78
CA CYS A 423 -7.57 23.87 -5.81
C CYS A 423 -6.85 22.64 -6.38
N THR A 424 -5.68 22.34 -5.85
CA THR A 424 -4.81 21.26 -6.33
C THR A 424 -5.56 19.93 -6.43
N THR A 425 -6.31 19.52 -5.41
CA THR A 425 -7.02 18.24 -5.38
C THR A 425 -8.16 18.13 -6.39
N ASP A 426 -8.92 19.22 -6.62
CA ASP A 426 -10.02 19.22 -7.59
C ASP A 426 -9.53 19.22 -9.05
N ARG A 427 -8.34 19.75 -9.31
CA ARG A 427 -7.72 19.76 -10.65
C ARG A 427 -7.33 18.38 -11.13
N ILE A 428 -6.97 17.47 -10.20
CA ILE A 428 -6.46 16.15 -10.53
C ILE A 428 -7.44 15.35 -11.42
N ALA A 429 -8.72 15.32 -11.06
CA ALA A 429 -9.71 14.57 -11.86
C ALA A 429 -9.91 15.13 -13.28
N LYS A 430 -9.65 16.42 -13.49
CA LYS A 430 -9.69 17.05 -14.82
C LYS A 430 -8.45 16.72 -15.65
N LEU A 431 -7.27 16.68 -15.01
CA LEU A 431 -6.00 16.35 -15.67
C LEU A 431 -5.93 14.90 -16.11
N PHE A 432 -6.58 13.99 -15.38
CA PHE A 432 -6.56 12.55 -15.65
C PHE A 432 -7.96 12.00 -15.93
N PRO A 433 -8.48 12.15 -17.16
CA PRO A 433 -9.80 11.64 -17.51
C PRO A 433 -9.85 10.11 -17.50
N LYS A 434 -11.06 9.58 -17.29
CA LYS A 434 -11.30 8.13 -17.27
C LYS A 434 -10.84 7.46 -18.56
N ARG A 435 -10.09 6.37 -18.44
CA ARG A 435 -9.53 5.62 -19.58
C ARG A 435 -10.24 4.29 -19.79
N LYS A 436 -10.26 3.81 -21.04
CA LYS A 436 -10.74 2.47 -21.38
C LYS A 436 -9.54 1.52 -21.50
N LEU A 437 -9.63 0.32 -20.92
CA LEU A 437 -8.65 -0.74 -21.11
C LEU A 437 -8.91 -1.50 -22.40
N ASN A 438 -7.94 -1.49 -23.31
CA ASN A 438 -7.96 -2.29 -24.52
C ASN A 438 -6.88 -3.38 -24.40
N PHE A 439 -7.30 -4.59 -24.03
CA PHE A 439 -6.38 -5.71 -23.84
C PHE A 439 -5.76 -6.16 -25.16
N ASN A 440 -4.45 -6.15 -25.24
CA ASN A 440 -3.67 -6.57 -26.41
C ASN A 440 -2.61 -7.62 -26.04
N PHE A 441 -3.06 -8.80 -25.65
CA PHE A 441 -2.19 -9.92 -25.30
C PHE A 441 -1.31 -10.45 -26.47
N LYS A 442 -1.61 -10.08 -27.73
CA LYS A 442 -0.82 -10.49 -28.88
C LYS A 442 0.57 -9.82 -28.92
N GLN A 443 0.66 -8.59 -28.46
CA GLN A 443 1.94 -7.86 -28.42
C GLN A 443 2.91 -8.45 -27.39
N GLU A 444 2.39 -8.90 -26.24
CA GLU A 444 3.19 -9.39 -25.12
C GLU A 444 3.58 -10.87 -25.23
N ASN A 445 3.19 -11.56 -26.30
CA ASN A 445 3.44 -12.99 -26.44
C ASN A 445 2.95 -13.86 -25.27
N ILE A 446 1.92 -13.42 -24.53
CA ILE A 446 1.27 -14.27 -23.56
C ILE A 446 0.64 -15.44 -24.33
N GLY A 447 0.94 -16.65 -23.90
CA GLY A 447 0.36 -17.86 -24.44
C GLY A 447 -1.17 -17.87 -24.31
N LYS A 448 -1.83 -18.78 -24.99
CA LYS A 448 -3.27 -19.01 -24.78
C LYS A 448 -3.43 -19.76 -23.46
N PHE A 449 -4.27 -19.22 -22.59
CA PHE A 449 -4.68 -19.93 -21.37
C PHE A 449 -5.34 -21.26 -21.71
N ASP A 450 -4.85 -22.33 -21.09
CA ASP A 450 -5.43 -23.66 -21.13
C ASP A 450 -5.85 -24.08 -19.71
N TYR A 451 -7.14 -24.18 -19.46
CA TYR A 451 -7.67 -24.51 -18.15
C TYR A 451 -7.29 -25.91 -17.68
N LYS A 452 -6.92 -26.83 -18.57
CA LYS A 452 -6.47 -28.16 -18.21
C LYS A 452 -5.19 -28.13 -17.36
N VAL A 453 -4.38 -27.09 -17.51
CA VAL A 453 -3.18 -26.88 -16.66
C VAL A 453 -3.54 -26.70 -15.19
N LEU A 454 -4.76 -26.28 -14.87
CA LEU A 454 -5.25 -26.13 -13.50
C LEU A 454 -5.70 -27.48 -12.88
N MET A 455 -5.97 -28.51 -13.70
CA MET A 455 -6.56 -29.77 -13.27
C MET A 455 -5.49 -30.76 -12.80
N ASN A 456 -5.84 -31.58 -11.83
CA ASN A 456 -4.98 -32.72 -11.43
C ASN A 456 -5.11 -33.88 -12.43
N ASN A 457 -6.32 -34.16 -12.96
CA ASN A 457 -6.57 -35.17 -13.98
C ASN A 457 -7.35 -34.56 -15.15
N HIS A 458 -6.79 -34.67 -16.36
CA HIS A 458 -7.37 -34.10 -17.58
C HIS A 458 -8.57 -34.91 -18.13
N ASP A 459 -8.72 -36.17 -17.73
CA ASP A 459 -9.73 -37.11 -18.20
C ASP A 459 -10.72 -37.48 -17.06
N VAL A 460 -11.11 -36.46 -16.27
CA VAL A 460 -12.05 -36.64 -15.16
C VAL A 460 -13.47 -36.88 -15.68
N GLU A 461 -14.19 -37.79 -15.03
CA GLU A 461 -15.65 -37.96 -15.26
C GLU A 461 -16.41 -36.71 -14.81
N ILE A 462 -17.31 -36.24 -15.64
CA ILE A 462 -18.07 -35.00 -15.37
C ILE A 462 -19.31 -35.32 -14.54
N LEU A 463 -19.33 -34.82 -13.31
CA LEU A 463 -20.37 -35.01 -12.31
C LEU A 463 -21.10 -33.67 -12.05
N PRO A 464 -22.29 -33.48 -12.67
CA PRO A 464 -23.01 -32.19 -12.60
C PRO A 464 -23.36 -31.75 -11.18
N GLU A 465 -23.63 -32.68 -10.27
CA GLU A 465 -23.96 -32.43 -8.87
C GLU A 465 -22.82 -31.73 -8.10
N ILE A 466 -21.56 -31.94 -8.49
CA ILE A 466 -20.42 -31.23 -7.92
C ILE A 466 -20.48 -29.75 -8.29
N ALA A 467 -20.69 -29.46 -9.57
CA ALA A 467 -20.82 -28.10 -10.08
C ALA A 467 -22.02 -27.35 -9.46
N ASP A 468 -23.15 -28.03 -9.31
CA ASP A 468 -24.36 -27.46 -8.74
C ASP A 468 -24.21 -27.18 -7.24
N THR A 469 -23.60 -28.11 -6.50
CA THR A 469 -23.25 -27.90 -5.07
C THR A 469 -22.30 -26.74 -4.88
N TYR A 470 -21.24 -26.69 -5.70
CA TYR A 470 -20.30 -25.56 -5.68
C TYR A 470 -21.02 -24.23 -5.93
N LYS A 471 -21.86 -24.12 -6.98
CA LYS A 471 -22.61 -22.90 -7.30
C LYS A 471 -23.53 -22.48 -6.17
N LYS A 472 -24.25 -23.43 -5.57
CA LYS A 472 -25.17 -23.17 -4.45
C LYS A 472 -24.42 -22.58 -3.26
N ILE A 473 -23.29 -23.18 -2.85
CA ILE A 473 -22.50 -22.71 -1.70
C ILE A 473 -21.80 -21.38 -2.03
N SER A 474 -21.11 -21.31 -3.17
CA SER A 474 -20.31 -20.14 -3.54
C SER A 474 -21.13 -18.88 -3.80
N SER A 475 -22.40 -19.01 -4.23
CA SER A 475 -23.30 -17.87 -4.44
C SER A 475 -23.69 -17.15 -3.14
N THR A 476 -23.55 -17.81 -1.99
CA THR A 476 -23.82 -17.21 -0.67
C THR A 476 -22.63 -16.42 -0.11
N LEU A 477 -21.44 -16.55 -0.70
CA LEU A 477 -20.23 -15.89 -0.22
C LEU A 477 -20.23 -14.40 -0.59
N ASN A 478 -20.01 -13.54 0.39
CA ASN A 478 -19.95 -12.09 0.20
C ASN A 478 -18.51 -11.59 0.25
N PHE A 479 -18.04 -10.99 -0.85
CA PHE A 479 -16.68 -10.47 -1.01
C PHE A 479 -16.57 -8.95 -0.82
N ARG A 480 -17.67 -8.25 -0.49
CA ARG A 480 -17.69 -6.77 -0.45
C ARG A 480 -16.97 -6.17 0.73
N ASN A 481 -16.72 -6.94 1.80
CA ASN A 481 -16.16 -6.46 3.08
C ASN A 481 -14.82 -7.10 3.44
N LEU A 482 -14.09 -7.70 2.48
CA LEU A 482 -12.79 -8.34 2.73
C LEU A 482 -11.66 -7.36 3.07
N ASP A 483 -11.84 -6.08 2.75
CA ASP A 483 -10.79 -5.05 2.92
C ASP A 483 -10.71 -4.49 4.36
N ASP A 484 -11.61 -4.89 5.30
CA ASP A 484 -11.65 -4.33 6.65
C ASP A 484 -11.45 -5.37 7.76
N LYS A 485 -10.98 -4.88 8.90
CA LYS A 485 -10.61 -5.51 10.20
C LYS A 485 -11.47 -6.69 10.73
N LYS A 486 -12.44 -7.18 9.98
CA LYS A 486 -13.26 -8.38 10.24
C LYS A 486 -12.72 -9.64 9.58
N TYR A 487 -11.48 -9.62 9.10
CA TYR A 487 -10.84 -10.71 8.34
C TYR A 487 -10.97 -12.09 9.03
N ASN A 488 -10.77 -12.17 10.35
CA ASN A 488 -10.83 -13.44 11.06
C ASN A 488 -12.22 -14.11 11.05
N ASN A 489 -13.31 -13.34 11.04
CA ASN A 489 -14.67 -13.90 10.94
C ASN A 489 -14.99 -14.37 9.52
N TYR A 490 -14.37 -13.77 8.51
CA TYR A 490 -14.56 -14.17 7.10
C TYR A 490 -13.79 -15.45 6.76
N ILE A 491 -12.56 -15.62 7.28
CA ILE A 491 -11.79 -16.87 7.08
C ILE A 491 -12.63 -18.08 7.50
N ALA A 492 -13.25 -18.04 8.68
CA ALA A 492 -14.10 -19.13 9.18
C ALA A 492 -15.28 -19.44 8.24
N VAL A 493 -15.90 -18.43 7.63
CA VAL A 493 -17.01 -18.62 6.66
C VAL A 493 -16.51 -19.28 5.37
N PHE A 494 -15.33 -18.90 4.89
CA PHE A 494 -14.75 -19.50 3.69
C PHE A 494 -14.25 -20.92 3.96
N ASP A 495 -13.66 -21.16 5.13
CA ASP A 495 -13.24 -22.50 5.54
C ASP A 495 -14.44 -23.45 5.67
N ASP A 496 -15.55 -23.00 6.28
CA ASP A 496 -16.82 -23.77 6.34
C ASP A 496 -17.32 -24.08 4.92
N ALA A 497 -17.37 -23.08 4.05
CA ALA A 497 -17.80 -23.27 2.66
C ALA A 497 -16.91 -24.29 1.94
N LYS A 498 -15.58 -24.23 2.10
CA LYS A 498 -14.63 -25.18 1.53
C LYS A 498 -14.89 -26.59 2.06
N GLN A 499 -15.04 -26.75 3.38
CA GLN A 499 -15.31 -28.06 3.99
C GLN A 499 -16.64 -28.65 3.51
N ARG A 500 -17.70 -27.86 3.42
CA ARG A 500 -19.00 -28.32 2.91
C ARG A 500 -18.93 -28.81 1.46
N ILE A 501 -18.11 -28.20 0.62
CA ILE A 501 -17.86 -28.65 -0.75
C ILE A 501 -17.05 -29.95 -0.75
N LEU A 502 -16.01 -30.05 0.06
CA LEU A 502 -15.12 -31.21 0.13
C LEU A 502 -15.74 -32.43 0.84
N ASN A 503 -16.80 -32.24 1.62
CA ASN A 503 -17.53 -33.33 2.29
C ASN A 503 -18.46 -34.13 1.34
N MET A 504 -18.49 -33.81 0.04
CA MET A 504 -19.18 -34.65 -0.94
C MET A 504 -18.49 -36.04 -1.04
N PRO A 505 -19.22 -37.11 -1.41
CA PRO A 505 -18.70 -38.49 -1.39
C PRO A 505 -17.78 -38.78 -2.59
N TYR A 506 -16.85 -37.87 -2.89
CA TYR A 506 -15.89 -37.94 -3.98
C TYR A 506 -14.48 -37.56 -3.50
N ASP A 507 -13.47 -38.06 -4.22
CA ASP A 507 -12.08 -37.60 -3.95
C ASP A 507 -11.93 -36.10 -4.17
N LYS A 508 -11.13 -35.47 -3.33
CA LYS A 508 -10.86 -34.02 -3.36
C LYS A 508 -10.46 -33.54 -4.76
N ASN A 509 -9.60 -34.27 -5.45
CA ASN A 509 -9.13 -33.85 -6.77
C ASN A 509 -10.22 -33.97 -7.81
N VAL A 510 -11.08 -35.02 -7.73
CA VAL A 510 -12.26 -35.17 -8.60
C VAL A 510 -13.21 -34.00 -8.40
N ILE A 511 -13.44 -33.58 -7.17
CA ILE A 511 -14.29 -32.41 -6.87
C ILE A 511 -13.70 -31.16 -7.51
N ILE A 512 -12.42 -30.87 -7.29
CA ILE A 512 -11.74 -29.67 -7.80
C ILE A 512 -11.71 -29.68 -9.32
N ASP A 513 -11.37 -30.80 -9.97
CA ASP A 513 -11.29 -30.91 -11.42
C ASP A 513 -12.66 -30.70 -12.09
N ASN A 514 -13.75 -31.20 -11.50
CA ASN A 514 -15.11 -30.96 -11.97
C ASN A 514 -15.51 -29.49 -11.87
N ILE A 515 -15.14 -28.81 -10.76
CA ILE A 515 -15.36 -27.36 -10.60
C ILE A 515 -14.56 -26.59 -11.65
N ILE A 516 -13.29 -26.93 -11.88
CA ILE A 516 -12.44 -26.32 -12.91
C ILE A 516 -13.07 -26.48 -14.29
N PHE A 517 -13.51 -27.69 -14.64
CA PHE A 517 -14.15 -27.96 -15.92
C PHE A 517 -15.42 -27.08 -16.12
N ASP A 518 -16.30 -27.00 -15.11
CA ASP A 518 -17.52 -26.19 -15.20
C ASP A 518 -17.20 -24.69 -15.30
N LEU A 519 -16.25 -24.18 -14.51
CA LEU A 519 -15.92 -22.76 -14.45
C LEU A 519 -15.10 -22.26 -15.65
N PHE A 520 -14.15 -23.04 -16.13
CA PHE A 520 -13.15 -22.59 -17.11
C PHE A 520 -13.37 -23.22 -18.50
N GLY A 521 -14.01 -24.38 -18.59
CA GLY A 521 -14.40 -25.00 -19.85
C GLY A 521 -15.53 -24.27 -20.57
N LYS A 522 -16.36 -23.51 -19.83
CA LYS A 522 -17.46 -22.68 -20.34
C LYS A 522 -17.09 -21.19 -20.34
N ARG A 523 -17.59 -20.41 -21.31
CA ARG A 523 -17.16 -19.01 -21.52
C ARG A 523 -17.60 -18.01 -20.44
N HIS A 524 -18.63 -18.25 -19.65
CA HIS A 524 -19.23 -17.26 -18.75
C HIS A 524 -19.61 -17.86 -17.39
N THR A 525 -18.74 -17.75 -16.38
CA THR A 525 -19.11 -18.11 -15.02
C THR A 525 -18.66 -17.02 -14.03
N PRO A 526 -19.60 -16.47 -13.24
CA PRO A 526 -19.30 -15.38 -12.30
C PRO A 526 -18.57 -15.84 -11.02
N LEU A 527 -18.53 -17.14 -10.73
CA LEU A 527 -18.06 -17.69 -9.46
C LEU A 527 -16.56 -17.99 -9.37
N LYS A 528 -15.76 -17.60 -10.38
CA LYS A 528 -14.31 -17.83 -10.39
C LYS A 528 -13.58 -17.14 -9.22
N ARG A 529 -14.10 -16.01 -8.71
CA ARG A 529 -13.52 -15.34 -7.54
C ARG A 529 -13.58 -16.23 -6.29
N ALA A 530 -14.73 -16.84 -6.04
CA ALA A 530 -14.89 -17.80 -4.94
C ALA A 530 -13.95 -19.00 -5.09
N PHE A 531 -13.85 -19.54 -6.31
CA PHE A 531 -12.96 -20.65 -6.62
C PHE A 531 -11.50 -20.37 -6.25
N TRP A 532 -10.95 -19.26 -6.69
CA TRP A 532 -9.59 -18.88 -6.40
C TRP A 532 -9.33 -18.65 -4.91
N PHE A 533 -10.35 -18.18 -4.19
CA PHE A 533 -10.24 -18.00 -2.75
C PHE A 533 -10.26 -19.34 -1.99
N LEU A 534 -11.11 -20.27 -2.43
CA LEU A 534 -11.28 -21.57 -1.75
C LEU A 534 -10.20 -22.58 -2.12
N PHE A 535 -9.80 -22.64 -3.39
CA PHE A 535 -8.98 -23.73 -3.96
C PHE A 535 -7.69 -23.24 -4.64
N GLY A 536 -7.30 -21.99 -4.47
CA GLY A 536 -6.14 -21.43 -5.14
C GLY A 536 -4.84 -22.15 -4.79
N ASP A 537 -4.71 -22.68 -3.59
CA ASP A 537 -3.52 -23.40 -3.13
C ASP A 537 -3.42 -24.78 -3.77
N GLU A 538 -4.53 -25.51 -3.85
CA GLU A 538 -4.59 -26.80 -4.53
C GLU A 538 -4.29 -26.67 -6.03
N VAL A 539 -4.85 -25.63 -6.63
CA VAL A 539 -4.59 -25.34 -8.05
C VAL A 539 -3.14 -24.96 -8.30
N TYR A 540 -2.50 -24.25 -7.38
CA TYR A 540 -1.07 -23.95 -7.47
C TYR A 540 -0.22 -25.22 -7.54
N GLU A 541 -0.50 -26.21 -6.69
CA GLU A 541 0.22 -27.48 -6.71
C GLU A 541 -0.04 -28.27 -8.01
N ASN A 542 -1.29 -28.25 -8.53
CA ASN A 542 -1.61 -28.85 -9.81
C ASN A 542 -0.84 -28.20 -10.97
N ILE A 543 -0.83 -26.86 -11.02
CA ILE A 543 -0.08 -26.12 -12.05
C ILE A 543 1.40 -26.46 -11.98
N LYS A 544 1.99 -26.45 -10.79
CA LYS A 544 3.40 -26.77 -10.58
C LYS A 544 3.74 -28.16 -11.15
N LYS A 545 2.97 -29.16 -10.77
CA LYS A 545 3.11 -30.53 -11.28
C LYS A 545 2.97 -30.59 -12.81
N ASN A 546 1.89 -30.01 -13.36
CA ASN A 546 1.62 -30.03 -14.79
C ASN A 546 2.66 -29.28 -15.61
N LEU A 547 3.26 -28.24 -15.06
CA LEU A 547 4.34 -27.50 -15.69
C LEU A 547 5.66 -28.28 -15.66
N GLU A 548 5.93 -29.04 -14.62
CA GLU A 548 7.09 -29.92 -14.52
C GLU A 548 6.96 -31.11 -15.51
N ASP A 549 5.77 -31.73 -15.56
CA ASP A 549 5.49 -32.91 -16.40
C ASP A 549 5.28 -32.59 -17.89
N GLY A 550 4.74 -31.42 -18.20
CA GLY A 550 4.28 -31.04 -19.55
C GLY A 550 5.07 -29.92 -20.24
N LEU A 551 6.10 -29.39 -19.59
CA LEU A 551 6.87 -28.28 -20.12
C LEU A 551 7.92 -28.73 -21.14
N ASP A 552 7.91 -28.04 -22.30
CA ASP A 552 8.95 -28.22 -23.31
C ASP A 552 9.38 -26.84 -23.89
N TYR A 553 10.50 -26.82 -24.57
CA TYR A 553 10.99 -25.64 -25.25
C TYR A 553 10.70 -25.74 -26.75
N CYS A 554 10.06 -24.70 -27.29
CA CYS A 554 9.79 -24.64 -28.71
C CYS A 554 11.11 -24.56 -29.51
N PRO A 555 11.43 -25.53 -30.41
CA PRO A 555 12.69 -25.51 -31.15
C PRO A 555 12.87 -24.29 -32.07
N ARG A 556 11.77 -23.60 -32.40
CA ARG A 556 11.79 -22.46 -33.30
C ARG A 556 11.97 -21.12 -32.58
N CYS A 557 11.25 -20.87 -31.49
CA CYS A 557 11.28 -19.58 -30.79
C CYS A 557 11.97 -19.65 -29.43
N HIS A 558 12.47 -20.84 -29.03
CA HIS A 558 13.13 -21.12 -27.76
C HIS A 558 12.32 -20.71 -26.53
N LYS A 559 11.00 -20.46 -26.68
CA LYS A 559 10.10 -20.16 -25.57
C LYS A 559 9.57 -21.44 -24.94
N ARG A 560 9.43 -21.39 -23.64
CA ARG A 560 8.78 -22.42 -22.83
C ARG A 560 7.30 -22.52 -23.18
N PHE A 561 6.75 -23.72 -23.37
CA PHE A 561 5.33 -23.94 -23.64
C PHE A 561 4.87 -25.25 -23.01
N TYR A 562 3.60 -25.31 -22.68
CA TYR A 562 2.95 -26.54 -22.21
C TYR A 562 2.45 -27.37 -23.41
N LYS A 563 2.82 -28.68 -23.41
CA LYS A 563 2.33 -29.61 -24.42
C LYS A 563 0.86 -29.96 -24.17
N THR A 564 0.01 -29.71 -25.13
CA THR A 564 -1.39 -30.15 -25.11
C THR A 564 -1.56 -31.61 -25.51
N HIS A 565 -0.53 -32.22 -26.10
CA HIS A 565 -0.44 -33.66 -26.42
C HIS A 565 1.02 -34.08 -26.58
N LYS A 566 1.33 -35.35 -26.27
CA LYS A 566 2.70 -35.90 -26.25
C LYS A 566 3.52 -35.69 -27.51
N SER A 567 2.88 -35.60 -28.67
CA SER A 567 3.57 -35.41 -29.98
C SER A 567 3.78 -33.94 -30.35
N GLN A 568 3.39 -32.99 -29.52
CA GLN A 568 3.56 -31.56 -29.81
C GLN A 568 5.01 -31.15 -29.66
N LYS A 569 5.65 -30.73 -30.78
CA LYS A 569 7.06 -30.28 -30.81
C LYS A 569 7.21 -28.76 -30.77
N TYR A 570 6.19 -28.02 -31.13
CA TYR A 570 6.23 -26.55 -31.25
C TYR A 570 5.14 -25.90 -30.41
N CYS A 571 5.39 -24.72 -29.87
CA CYS A 571 4.37 -23.96 -29.18
C CYS A 571 3.20 -23.62 -30.15
N SER A 572 2.04 -23.30 -29.61
CA SER A 572 0.82 -23.01 -30.39
C SER A 572 1.00 -21.95 -31.47
N LYS A 573 1.91 -20.97 -31.26
CA LYS A 573 2.27 -19.96 -32.26
C LYS A 573 3.13 -20.52 -33.39
N CYS A 574 4.07 -21.40 -33.07
CA CYS A 574 5.02 -21.92 -34.05
C CYS A 574 4.47 -23.15 -34.77
N GLN A 575 3.50 -23.87 -34.22
CA GLN A 575 2.91 -25.05 -34.83
C GLN A 575 2.22 -24.76 -36.18
N GLY A 576 1.59 -23.58 -36.32
CA GLY A 576 1.00 -23.13 -37.56
C GLY A 576 2.00 -22.81 -38.69
N TYR A 577 3.22 -22.39 -38.33
CA TYR A 577 4.27 -22.06 -39.29
C TYR A 577 4.97 -23.29 -39.88
N VAL A 578 5.00 -24.40 -39.17
CA VAL A 578 5.69 -25.62 -39.63
C VAL A 578 4.87 -26.44 -40.63
N LYS A 579 3.55 -26.21 -40.67
CA LYS A 579 2.63 -26.91 -41.58
C LYS A 579 2.41 -26.23 -42.93
N GLN A 580 2.91 -25.02 -43.15
CA GLN A 580 2.75 -24.34 -44.44
C GLN A 580 3.83 -24.83 -45.41
N LYS A 581 3.49 -25.78 -46.25
CA LYS A 581 4.21 -25.98 -47.50
C LYS A 581 4.08 -24.66 -48.27
N VAL A 582 5.20 -24.09 -48.68
CA VAL A 582 5.24 -22.88 -49.51
C VAL A 582 5.29 -23.27 -50.98
N LYS A 583 4.69 -22.44 -51.84
CA LYS A 583 4.82 -22.49 -53.28
C LYS A 583 5.34 -21.15 -53.77
N THR A 584 6.18 -21.16 -54.79
CA THR A 584 6.65 -19.95 -55.47
C THR A 584 5.61 -19.47 -56.45
N VAL A 585 5.30 -18.20 -56.44
CA VAL A 585 4.34 -17.54 -57.35
C VAL A 585 5.01 -16.30 -57.93
N ILE A 586 4.76 -16.05 -59.21
CA ILE A 586 5.24 -14.84 -59.91
C ILE A 586 4.22 -13.72 -59.69
N CYS A 587 4.66 -12.56 -59.27
CA CYS A 587 3.80 -11.39 -59.08
C CYS A 587 3.25 -10.91 -60.43
N CYS A 588 1.93 -10.80 -60.55
CA CYS A 588 1.25 -10.39 -61.76
C CYS A 588 1.56 -8.94 -62.19
N ASP A 589 2.04 -8.07 -61.29
CA ASP A 589 2.28 -6.65 -61.57
C ASP A 589 3.76 -6.35 -61.85
N CYS A 590 4.71 -7.02 -61.18
CA CYS A 590 6.13 -6.69 -61.29
C CYS A 590 7.03 -7.86 -61.75
N GLY A 591 6.47 -9.06 -61.94
CA GLY A 591 7.21 -10.22 -62.39
C GLY A 591 8.17 -10.84 -61.37
N LYS A 592 8.26 -10.34 -60.13
CA LYS A 592 9.13 -10.91 -59.10
C LYS A 592 8.53 -12.21 -58.53
N GLU A 593 9.39 -13.20 -58.35
CA GLU A 593 9.03 -14.41 -57.63
C GLU A 593 8.90 -14.13 -56.11
N PHE A 594 7.89 -14.71 -55.48
CA PHE A 594 7.70 -14.64 -54.03
C PHE A 594 7.03 -15.92 -53.49
N GLU A 595 7.34 -16.27 -52.25
CA GLU A 595 6.79 -17.48 -51.62
C GLU A 595 5.47 -17.20 -50.89
N ILE A 596 4.51 -18.08 -51.09
CA ILE A 596 3.23 -18.09 -50.37
C ILE A 596 2.91 -19.49 -49.84
N GLY A 597 2.10 -19.56 -48.79
CA GLY A 597 1.56 -20.86 -48.33
C GLY A 597 0.76 -21.55 -49.44
N VAL A 598 0.86 -22.88 -49.57
CA VAL A 598 0.23 -23.67 -50.66
C VAL A 598 -1.24 -23.38 -50.83
N ASN A 599 -1.96 -23.07 -49.76
CA ASN A 599 -3.39 -22.75 -49.77
C ASN A 599 -3.67 -21.26 -50.00
N ASN A 600 -2.66 -20.41 -50.16
CA ASN A 600 -2.82 -18.99 -50.37
C ASN A 600 -2.99 -18.72 -51.87
N ARG A 601 -3.99 -17.89 -52.23
CA ARG A 601 -4.27 -17.47 -53.62
C ARG A 601 -3.71 -16.11 -53.98
N LYS A 602 -2.74 -15.62 -53.22
CA LYS A 602 -2.13 -14.32 -53.46
C LYS A 602 -1.35 -14.31 -54.78
N ILE A 603 -1.67 -13.37 -55.65
CA ILE A 603 -1.06 -13.22 -56.98
C ILE A 603 -0.13 -12.01 -57.10
N ARG A 604 -0.02 -11.19 -56.03
CA ARG A 604 0.81 -9.99 -55.97
C ARG A 604 1.78 -10.09 -54.80
N CYS A 605 3.02 -9.68 -54.98
CA CYS A 605 3.96 -9.51 -53.88
C CYS A 605 3.50 -8.40 -52.90
N ASP A 606 4.07 -8.33 -51.71
CA ASP A 606 3.61 -7.39 -50.66
C ASP A 606 3.70 -5.93 -51.10
N GLU A 607 4.71 -5.56 -51.88
CA GLU A 607 4.86 -4.20 -52.37
C GLU A 607 3.78 -3.84 -53.40
N CYS A 608 3.52 -4.71 -54.37
CA CYS A 608 2.48 -4.49 -55.37
C CYS A 608 1.07 -4.54 -54.78
N TYR A 609 0.84 -5.44 -53.85
CA TYR A 609 -0.42 -5.48 -53.08
C TYR A 609 -0.66 -4.17 -52.32
N LYS A 610 0.36 -3.60 -51.69
CA LYS A 610 0.28 -2.33 -50.97
C LYS A 610 -0.01 -1.15 -51.91
N LYS A 611 0.64 -1.14 -53.11
CA LYS A 611 0.38 -0.14 -54.14
C LYS A 611 -1.07 -0.20 -54.64
N GLU A 612 -1.55 -1.38 -54.98
CA GLU A 612 -2.91 -1.60 -55.47
C GLU A 612 -3.97 -1.26 -54.41
N ARG A 613 -3.77 -1.66 -53.16
CA ARG A 613 -4.65 -1.29 -52.04
C ARG A 613 -4.71 0.23 -51.86
N ASN A 614 -3.59 0.92 -51.96
CA ASN A 614 -3.54 2.38 -51.87
C ASN A 614 -4.25 3.04 -53.09
N ARG A 615 -4.16 2.47 -54.31
CA ARG A 615 -4.91 2.92 -55.47
C ARG A 615 -6.39 2.82 -55.27
N ILE A 616 -6.88 1.63 -54.81
CA ILE A 616 -8.29 1.39 -54.55
C ILE A 616 -8.82 2.34 -53.44
N ASN A 617 -8.05 2.55 -52.38
CA ASN A 617 -8.41 3.47 -51.33
C ASN A 617 -8.54 4.93 -51.83
N ARG A 618 -7.63 5.36 -52.71
CA ARG A 618 -7.72 6.71 -53.35
C ARG A 618 -8.95 6.84 -54.24
N GLU A 619 -9.28 5.80 -55.00
CA GLU A 619 -10.49 5.77 -55.84
C GLU A 619 -11.77 5.79 -55.01
N ASN A 620 -11.83 5.01 -53.90
CA ASN A 620 -12.95 5.01 -52.97
C ASN A 620 -13.11 6.37 -52.29
N LEU A 621 -12.02 7.02 -51.88
CA LEU A 621 -12.03 8.38 -51.34
C LEU A 621 -12.52 9.42 -52.36
N ARG A 622 -12.13 9.29 -53.67
CA ARG A 622 -12.66 10.15 -54.73
C ARG A 622 -14.15 9.94 -54.94
N LYS A 623 -14.63 8.68 -54.97
CA LYS A 623 -16.07 8.34 -55.08
C LYS A 623 -16.84 8.88 -53.89
N TYR A 624 -16.30 8.79 -52.67
CA TYR A 624 -16.93 9.33 -51.45
C TYR A 624 -17.00 10.87 -51.47
N ARG A 625 -15.94 11.56 -51.92
CA ARG A 625 -15.93 13.02 -52.04
C ARG A 625 -16.90 13.51 -53.10
N ASN A 626 -17.02 12.81 -54.26
CA ASN A 626 -17.99 13.13 -55.28
C ASN A 626 -19.46 12.88 -54.85
N LYS A 627 -19.70 11.92 -53.94
CA LYS A 627 -21.03 11.73 -53.33
C LYS A 627 -21.42 12.78 -52.26
N LEU A 628 -20.43 13.50 -51.70
CA LEU A 628 -20.66 14.60 -50.77
C LEU A 628 -20.82 15.96 -51.44
N GLN A 629 -20.58 16.04 -52.77
CA GLN A 629 -20.76 17.26 -53.58
C GLN A 629 -22.02 17.24 -54.44
N MET A 630 -22.78 16.16 -54.42
CA MET A 630 -24.15 16.01 -54.92
C MET A 630 -25.14 16.10 -53.73
#